data_2d08fa1271e39ed2c5527a4b4d8278f1
#
_entry.id   2d08fa1271e39ed2c5527a4b4d8278f1
#
_cell.length_a   1.000
_cell.length_b   1.000
_cell.length_c   1.000
_cell.angle_alpha   90.00
_cell.angle_beta   90.00
_cell.angle_gamma   90.00
#
_symmetry.space_group_name_H-M   'P 1'
#
loop_
_entity.id
_entity.type
_entity.pdbx_description
1 polymer ?
#
loop_
_entity_poly.entity_id
_entity_poly.type
_entity_poly.pdbx_seq_one_letter_code
_entity_poly.pdbx_strand_id
1 'polypeptide(L)'
;MFRDKRLDYDGLQVGQVIKDLRMEKGMSLEDLSEEVGKSESHLKQVEGGSRRMSLELLFSLVDVLEVDANCILCIPANKKKETSIDEQLAAMPSEQRAYLTGVFENMIQSYPVVA
;
A
#
# COMPACT_ATOMS: atom_id res chain seq x y z
N MET A 1 -18.03 -21.69 8.81
CA MET A 1 -17.77 -21.16 8.64
C MET A 1 -17.28 -20.60 7.96
N PHE A 2 -17.39 -20.44 7.99
CA PHE A 2 -16.99 -19.89 7.29
C PHE A 2 -16.11 -19.24 7.53
N ARG A 3 -15.59 -19.75 7.79
CA ARG A 3 -14.58 -18.93 8.08
C ARG A 3 -14.00 -18.35 6.92
N ASP A 4 -13.94 -17.18 6.99
CA ASP A 4 -13.58 -16.42 5.86
C ASP A 4 -12.09 -16.40 5.67
N LYS A 5 -11.64 -16.77 4.49
CA LYS A 5 -10.22 -16.87 4.18
C LYS A 5 -9.66 -15.62 3.53
N ARG A 6 -10.46 -14.59 3.36
CA ARG A 6 -10.02 -13.40 2.63
C ARG A 6 -8.87 -12.69 3.29
N LEU A 7 -8.76 -12.82 4.60
CA LEU A 7 -7.73 -12.09 5.34
C LEU A 7 -6.57 -12.97 5.75
N ASP A 8 -6.45 -14.15 5.13
CA ASP A 8 -5.29 -14.98 5.38
C ASP A 8 -4.04 -14.35 4.80
N TYR A 9 -2.94 -14.47 5.51
CA TYR A 9 -1.66 -14.00 5.04
C TYR A 9 -1.18 -14.88 3.90
N ASP A 10 -0.93 -14.28 2.75
CA ASP A 10 -0.40 -14.97 1.58
C ASP A 10 1.02 -14.46 1.33
N GLY A 11 2.01 -15.23 1.75
CA GLY A 11 3.39 -14.81 1.68
C GLY A 11 3.87 -14.55 0.27
N LEU A 12 3.40 -15.33 -0.70
CA LEU A 12 3.80 -15.13 -2.09
C LEU A 12 3.26 -13.82 -2.63
N GLN A 13 2.00 -13.54 -2.35
CA GLN A 13 1.39 -12.30 -2.81
C GLN A 13 2.01 -11.10 -2.12
N VAL A 14 2.17 -11.17 -0.81
CA VAL A 14 2.77 -10.08 -0.05
C VAL A 14 4.20 -9.84 -0.52
N GLY A 15 4.97 -10.92 -0.68
CA GLY A 15 6.36 -10.81 -1.13
C GLY A 15 6.47 -10.18 -2.50
N GLN A 16 5.57 -10.54 -3.40
CA GLN A 16 5.59 -9.98 -4.75
C GLN A 16 5.29 -8.49 -4.73
N VAL A 17 4.34 -8.06 -3.90
CA VAL A 17 4.03 -6.64 -3.77
C VAL A 17 5.24 -5.87 -3.26
N ILE A 18 5.92 -6.41 -2.25
CA ILE A 18 7.11 -5.76 -1.70
C ILE A 18 8.16 -5.62 -2.80
N LYS A 19 8.40 -6.68 -3.54
CA LYS A 19 9.37 -6.66 -4.63
C LYS A 19 9.00 -5.63 -5.69
N ASP A 20 7.74 -5.60 -6.09
CA ASP A 20 7.29 -4.65 -7.10
C ASP A 20 7.46 -3.22 -6.63
N LEU A 21 7.10 -2.93 -5.39
CA LEU A 21 7.23 -1.59 -4.84
C LEU A 21 8.70 -1.18 -4.74
N ARG A 22 9.54 -2.11 -4.33
CA ARG A 22 10.97 -1.86 -4.26
C ARG A 22 11.53 -1.51 -5.64
N MET A 23 11.14 -2.29 -6.63
CA MET A 23 11.64 -2.08 -7.99
C MET A 23 11.11 -0.79 -8.58
N GLU A 24 9.89 -0.41 -8.26
CA GLU A 24 9.35 0.87 -8.71
C GLU A 24 10.16 2.03 -8.18
N LYS A 25 10.70 1.88 -6.97
CA LYS A 25 11.55 2.92 -6.40
C LYS A 25 13.00 2.83 -6.88
N GLY A 26 13.31 1.84 -7.70
CA GLY A 26 14.67 1.66 -8.21
C GLY A 26 15.63 1.17 -7.15
N MET A 27 15.14 0.49 -6.12
CA MET A 27 15.97 0.01 -5.03
C MET A 27 16.39 -1.44 -5.26
N SER A 28 17.65 -1.72 -4.97
CA SER A 28 18.11 -3.11 -4.91
C SER A 28 17.73 -3.71 -3.57
N LEU A 29 17.90 -5.04 -3.45
CA LEU A 29 17.73 -5.69 -2.14
C LEU A 29 18.71 -5.13 -1.12
N GLU A 30 19.92 -4.84 -1.57
CA GLU A 30 20.92 -4.26 -0.69
C GLU A 30 20.45 -2.89 -0.18
N ASP A 31 19.93 -2.06 -1.08
CA ASP A 31 19.44 -0.76 -0.69
C ASP A 31 18.34 -0.89 0.34
N LEU A 32 17.39 -1.78 0.08
CA LEU A 32 16.27 -1.96 0.99
C LEU A 32 16.74 -2.51 2.33
N SER A 33 17.70 -3.44 2.30
CA SER A 33 18.21 -4.02 3.55
C SER A 33 18.83 -2.97 4.45
N GLU A 34 19.54 -2.02 3.85
CA GLU A 34 20.15 -0.94 4.61
C GLU A 34 19.09 -0.03 5.22
N GLU A 35 18.03 0.24 4.46
CA GLU A 35 16.99 1.14 4.93
C GLU A 35 16.16 0.55 6.05
N VAL A 36 15.88 -0.76 5.99
CA VAL A 36 15.00 -1.38 6.97
C VAL A 36 15.75 -2.10 8.08
N GLY A 37 17.09 -2.20 7.98
CA GLY A 37 17.88 -2.82 9.03
C GLY A 37 17.77 -4.34 9.09
N LYS A 38 17.46 -4.99 7.97
CA LYS A 38 17.41 -6.44 7.87
C LYS A 38 18.38 -6.90 6.81
N SER A 39 18.83 -8.15 6.90
CA SER A 39 19.76 -8.67 5.91
C SER A 39 19.08 -8.87 4.55
N GLU A 40 19.89 -8.87 3.50
CA GLU A 40 19.37 -9.16 2.16
C GLU A 40 18.75 -10.53 2.10
N SER A 41 19.36 -11.51 2.76
CA SER A 41 18.86 -12.87 2.79
C SER A 41 17.47 -12.92 3.43
N HIS A 42 17.28 -12.19 4.52
CA HIS A 42 15.99 -12.09 5.18
C HIS A 42 14.93 -11.52 4.23
N LEU A 43 15.28 -10.42 3.58
CA LEU A 43 14.34 -9.76 2.66
C LEU A 43 14.06 -10.64 1.45
N LYS A 44 15.06 -11.32 0.94
CA LYS A 44 14.86 -12.23 -0.18
C LYS A 44 13.86 -13.31 0.17
N GLN A 45 13.95 -13.84 1.38
CA GLN A 45 13.01 -14.86 1.83
C GLN A 45 11.59 -14.27 2.00
N VAL A 46 11.49 -13.05 2.48
CA VAL A 46 10.18 -12.40 2.61
C VAL A 46 9.58 -12.15 1.23
N GLU A 47 10.38 -11.63 0.30
CA GLU A 47 9.89 -11.38 -1.06
C GLU A 47 9.53 -12.67 -1.78
N GLY A 48 10.23 -13.74 -1.48
CA GLY A 48 9.95 -15.04 -2.10
C GLY A 48 8.82 -15.80 -1.44
N GLY A 49 8.31 -15.31 -0.33
CA GLY A 49 7.18 -15.93 0.34
C GLY A 49 7.56 -17.04 1.31
N SER A 50 8.86 -17.31 1.50
CA SER A 50 9.28 -18.40 2.39
C SER A 50 9.39 -17.95 3.83
N ARG A 51 9.27 -16.67 4.11
CA ARG A 51 9.36 -16.14 5.46
C ARG A 51 8.32 -15.05 5.64
N ARG A 52 7.60 -15.10 6.74
CA ARG A 52 6.66 -14.04 7.08
C ARG A 52 7.42 -12.86 7.62
N MET A 53 6.95 -11.67 7.31
CA MET A 53 7.58 -10.49 7.89
C MET A 53 7.06 -10.25 9.30
N SER A 54 7.94 -9.69 10.13
CA SER A 54 7.55 -9.25 11.45
C SER A 54 6.79 -7.93 11.35
N LEU A 55 6.09 -7.59 12.42
CA LEU A 55 5.41 -6.31 12.48
C LEU A 55 6.40 -5.16 12.38
N GLU A 56 7.56 -5.33 12.99
CA GLU A 56 8.61 -4.33 12.93
C GLU A 56 9.06 -4.09 11.49
N LEU A 57 9.26 -5.17 10.73
CA LEU A 57 9.64 -5.03 9.34
C LEU A 57 8.52 -4.37 8.53
N LEU A 58 7.27 -4.70 8.82
CA LEU A 58 6.15 -4.09 8.15
C LEU A 58 6.16 -2.57 8.33
N PHE A 59 6.36 -2.10 9.56
CA PHE A 59 6.42 -0.68 9.82
C PHE A 59 7.56 -0.02 9.04
N SER A 60 8.73 -0.67 9.01
CA SER A 60 9.87 -0.14 8.25
C SER A 60 9.56 -0.06 6.77
N LEU A 61 8.91 -1.09 6.22
CA LEU A 61 8.56 -1.11 4.80
C LEU A 61 7.54 -0.04 4.46
N VAL A 62 6.55 0.16 5.33
CA VAL A 62 5.57 1.22 5.13
C VAL A 62 6.28 2.57 5.02
N ASP A 63 7.23 2.81 5.90
CA ASP A 63 7.96 4.06 5.92
C ASP A 63 8.85 4.22 4.69
N VAL A 64 9.65 3.20 4.40
CA VAL A 64 10.64 3.27 3.31
C VAL A 64 9.98 3.27 1.94
N LEU A 65 8.97 2.43 1.75
CA LEU A 65 8.30 2.32 0.46
C LEU A 65 7.19 3.35 0.30
N GLU A 66 6.86 4.06 1.37
CA GLU A 66 5.87 5.14 1.35
C GLU A 66 4.51 4.69 0.86
N VAL A 67 4.05 3.57 1.41
CA VAL A 67 2.75 3.01 1.06
C VAL A 67 2.02 2.61 2.32
N ASP A 68 0.72 2.36 2.20
CA ASP A 68 -0.08 1.88 3.31
C ASP A 68 0.25 0.43 3.63
N ALA A 69 0.10 0.07 4.91
CA ALA A 69 0.24 -1.32 5.31
C ALA A 69 -0.74 -2.22 4.55
N ASN A 70 -1.94 -1.72 4.29
CA ASN A 70 -2.93 -2.48 3.54
C ASN A 70 -2.42 -2.87 2.16
N CYS A 71 -1.68 -1.97 1.51
CA CYS A 71 -1.10 -2.23 0.21
C CYS A 71 -0.11 -3.40 0.29
N ILE A 72 0.78 -3.36 1.28
CA ILE A 72 1.79 -4.40 1.43
C ILE A 72 1.15 -5.73 1.80
N LEU A 73 0.20 -5.71 2.72
CA LEU A 73 -0.43 -6.94 3.20
C LEU A 73 -1.50 -7.47 2.25
N CYS A 74 -1.77 -6.74 1.18
CA CYS A 74 -2.77 -7.13 0.19
C CYS A 74 -4.16 -7.27 0.81
N ILE A 75 -4.44 -6.42 1.79
CA ILE A 75 -5.77 -6.37 2.39
C ILE A 75 -6.63 -5.47 1.51
N PRO A 76 -7.76 -5.97 1.00
CA PRO A 76 -8.59 -5.14 0.12
C PRO A 76 -9.09 -3.90 0.85
N ALA A 77 -9.21 -2.82 0.11
CA ALA A 77 -9.79 -1.63 0.67
C ALA A 77 -11.20 -1.91 1.17
N ASN A 78 -11.58 -1.20 2.22
CA ASN A 78 -12.90 -1.38 2.78
C ASN A 78 -13.94 -0.91 1.77
N LYS A 79 -14.69 -1.85 1.20
CA LYS A 79 -15.67 -1.54 0.18
C LYS A 79 -16.75 -0.61 0.68
N LYS A 80 -17.14 -0.76 1.95
CA LYS A 80 -18.11 0.15 2.53
C LYS A 80 -17.60 1.57 2.53
N LYS A 81 -16.32 1.73 2.83
CA LYS A 81 -15.72 3.04 2.89
C LYS A 81 -15.68 3.69 1.52
N GLU A 82 -15.29 2.92 0.51
CA GLU A 82 -15.29 3.42 -0.85
C GLU A 82 -16.68 3.77 -1.33
N THR A 83 -17.63 2.88 -1.08
CA THR A 83 -19.02 3.12 -1.43
C THR A 83 -19.54 4.33 -0.70
N SER A 84 -19.16 4.47 0.55
CA SER A 84 -19.58 5.60 1.36
C SER A 84 -19.12 6.92 0.77
N ILE A 85 -17.89 6.97 0.27
CA ILE A 85 -17.36 8.18 -0.35
C ILE A 85 -18.15 8.50 -1.62
N ASP A 86 -18.40 7.51 -2.45
CA ASP A 86 -19.16 7.70 -3.67
C ASP A 86 -20.57 8.16 -3.36
N GLU A 87 -21.21 7.55 -2.36
CA GLU A 87 -22.54 7.92 -1.95
C GLU A 87 -22.58 9.35 -1.42
N GLN A 88 -21.60 9.72 -0.65
CA GLN A 88 -21.52 11.07 -0.11
C GLN A 88 -21.36 12.08 -1.23
N LEU A 89 -20.53 11.80 -2.21
CA LEU A 89 -20.36 12.68 -3.34
C LEU A 89 -21.64 12.78 -4.15
N ALA A 90 -22.32 11.67 -4.35
CA ALA A 90 -23.57 11.67 -5.11
C ALA A 90 -24.68 12.42 -4.39
N ALA A 91 -24.66 12.42 -3.06
CA ALA A 91 -25.68 13.08 -2.25
C ALA A 91 -25.44 14.57 -2.08
N MET A 92 -24.24 15.04 -2.41
CA MET A 92 -23.92 16.45 -2.25
C MET A 92 -24.58 17.31 -3.33
N PRO A 93 -24.87 18.56 -3.00
CA PRO A 93 -25.29 19.50 -4.04
C PRO A 93 -24.23 19.59 -5.14
N SER A 94 -24.68 19.89 -6.34
CA SER A 94 -23.79 19.92 -7.49
C SER A 94 -22.60 20.85 -7.27
N GLU A 95 -22.84 21.99 -6.65
CA GLU A 95 -21.76 22.95 -6.42
C GLU A 95 -20.66 22.37 -5.53
N GLN A 96 -21.07 21.76 -4.41
CA GLN A 96 -20.09 21.19 -3.50
C GLN A 96 -19.33 20.03 -4.14
N ARG A 97 -20.05 19.21 -4.89
CA ARG A 97 -19.41 18.07 -5.55
C ARG A 97 -18.40 18.53 -6.57
N ALA A 98 -18.76 19.55 -7.35
CA ALA A 98 -17.82 20.08 -8.34
C ALA A 98 -16.60 20.69 -7.67
N TYR A 99 -16.81 21.40 -6.57
CA TYR A 99 -15.71 21.97 -5.83
C TYR A 99 -14.75 20.90 -5.31
N LEU A 100 -15.30 19.86 -4.69
CA LEU A 100 -14.46 18.78 -4.16
C LEU A 100 -13.71 18.05 -5.25
N THR A 101 -14.37 17.81 -6.37
CA THR A 101 -13.72 17.17 -7.50
C THR A 101 -12.57 18.03 -8.01
N GLY A 102 -12.77 19.34 -8.08
CA GLY A 102 -11.72 20.25 -8.48
C GLY A 102 -10.54 20.24 -7.53
N VAL A 103 -10.81 20.17 -6.22
CA VAL A 103 -9.76 20.12 -5.22
C VAL A 103 -8.94 18.83 -5.40
N PHE A 104 -9.60 17.69 -5.57
CA PHE A 104 -8.91 16.45 -5.79
C PHE A 104 -8.06 16.46 -7.05
N GLU A 105 -8.61 17.00 -8.12
CA GLU A 105 -7.86 17.09 -9.38
C GLU A 105 -6.62 17.95 -9.21
N ASN A 106 -6.77 19.06 -8.52
CA ASN A 106 -5.63 19.94 -8.25
C ASN A 106 -4.58 19.24 -7.42
N MET A 107 -4.99 18.49 -6.41
CA MET A 107 -4.05 17.74 -5.58
C MET A 107 -3.28 16.73 -6.41
N ILE A 108 -3.97 16.00 -7.28
CA ILE A 108 -3.33 15.00 -8.12
C ILE A 108 -2.35 15.67 -9.09
N GLN A 109 -2.77 16.75 -9.70
CA GLN A 109 -1.91 17.47 -10.65
C GLN A 109 -0.74 18.14 -9.94
N SER A 110 -0.94 18.62 -8.73
CA SER A 110 0.12 19.32 -8.00
C SER A 110 1.16 18.37 -7.45
N TYR A 111 0.77 17.18 -7.11
CA TYR A 111 1.67 16.22 -6.49
C TYR A 111 2.95 16.00 -7.27
N PRO A 112 2.89 15.70 -8.56
CA PRO A 112 4.15 15.52 -9.31
C PRO A 112 4.99 16.79 -9.36
N VAL A 113 4.35 17.95 -9.28
CA VAL A 113 5.05 19.22 -9.31
C VAL A 113 5.64 19.55 -7.93
N VAL A 114 4.84 19.30 -6.90
CA VAL A 114 5.24 19.59 -5.52
C VAL A 114 6.23 18.56 -5.02
N ALA A 115 5.98 17.32 -5.37
CA ALA A 115 6.90 16.25 -5.00
C ALA A 115 8.16 16.31 -5.84
#